data_b538aa3f464fb3dccde5eccdd9e3279d
#
_entry.id   b538aa3f464fb3dccde5eccdd9e3279d
#
_cell.length_a   1.000
_cell.length_b   1.000
_cell.length_c   1.000
_cell.angle_alpha   90.00
_cell.angle_beta   90.00
_cell.angle_gamma   90.00
#
_symmetry.space_group_name_H-M   'P 1'
#
loop_
_entity.id
_entity.type
_entity.pdbx_description
1 polymer ?
#
loop_
_entity_poly.entity_id
_entity_poly.type
_entity_poly.pdbx_seq_one_letter_code
_entity_poly.pdbx_strand_id
1 'polypeptide(L)'
;MASFAKIGLNNKVIEILSLHNNELKDSNGVEQEVNGIDFLTKLTGWAIWKQTSYNTSGGVHKLGDTPLRKNHAGIGYTYDEDRDAFIPKKPYNSWILNETTCLWEAPVAYPDSESGEKYEWNEETTSWDLVDNS
;
A
#
# COMPACT_ATOMS: atom_id res chain seq x y z
N MET A 1 -4.63 -14.42 -8.94
CA MET A 1 -5.87 -13.71 -8.55
C MET A 1 -5.60 -12.21 -8.47
N ALA A 2 -6.60 -11.43 -8.81
CA ALA A 2 -6.50 -9.98 -8.72
C ALA A 2 -7.12 -9.50 -7.40
N SER A 3 -6.50 -8.54 -6.74
CA SER A 3 -6.98 -7.97 -5.49
C SER A 3 -7.51 -6.57 -5.71
N PHE A 4 -8.59 -6.22 -5.02
CA PHE A 4 -9.23 -4.91 -5.13
C PHE A 4 -9.49 -4.33 -3.74
N ALA A 5 -9.14 -3.07 -3.56
CA ALA A 5 -9.38 -2.34 -2.33
C ALA A 5 -10.71 -1.59 -2.43
N LYS A 6 -11.57 -1.78 -1.45
CA LYS A 6 -12.81 -1.03 -1.31
C LYS A 6 -12.50 0.30 -0.62
N ILE A 7 -12.84 1.40 -1.30
CA ILE A 7 -12.51 2.74 -0.82
C ILE A 7 -13.75 3.36 -0.16
N GLY A 8 -13.62 3.70 1.11
CA GLY A 8 -14.68 4.32 1.90
C GLY A 8 -14.47 5.81 2.11
N LEU A 9 -15.02 6.34 3.20
CA LEU A 9 -14.93 7.76 3.55
C LEU A 9 -13.47 8.20 3.70
N ASN A 10 -13.18 9.43 3.25
CA ASN A 10 -11.84 10.03 3.32
C ASN A 10 -10.79 9.22 2.55
N ASN A 11 -11.22 8.48 1.53
CA ASN A 11 -10.35 7.63 0.70
C ASN A 11 -9.64 6.52 1.49
N LYS A 12 -10.24 6.09 2.59
CA LYS A 12 -9.69 4.99 3.40
C LYS A 12 -10.05 3.64 2.80
N VAL A 13 -9.08 2.72 2.81
CA VAL A 13 -9.30 1.33 2.44
C VAL A 13 -10.07 0.65 3.58
N ILE A 14 -11.27 0.17 3.31
CA ILE A 14 -12.14 -0.44 4.33
C ILE A 14 -12.26 -1.96 4.19
N GLU A 15 -11.94 -2.49 3.01
CA GLU A 15 -12.00 -3.94 2.75
C GLU A 15 -11.13 -4.26 1.54
N ILE A 16 -10.63 -5.49 1.46
CA ILE A 16 -9.88 -5.99 0.30
C ILE A 16 -10.47 -7.30 -0.13
N LEU A 17 -10.85 -7.40 -1.41
CA LEU A 17 -11.40 -8.62 -1.99
C LEU A 17 -10.53 -9.07 -3.15
N SER A 18 -10.46 -10.40 -3.33
CA SER A 18 -9.74 -11.00 -4.45
C SER A 18 -10.72 -11.59 -5.44
N LEU A 19 -10.42 -11.41 -6.73
CA LEU A 19 -11.19 -11.98 -7.83
C LEU A 19 -10.34 -12.92 -8.66
N HIS A 20 -10.95 -13.94 -9.25
CA HIS A 20 -10.30 -14.75 -10.25
C HIS A 20 -9.98 -13.86 -11.46
N ASN A 21 -8.80 -14.04 -12.07
CA ASN A 21 -8.37 -13.20 -13.19
C ASN A 21 -9.34 -13.23 -14.38
N ASN A 22 -10.07 -14.33 -14.54
CA ASN A 22 -11.05 -14.46 -15.61
C ASN A 22 -12.17 -13.41 -15.52
N GLU A 23 -12.48 -12.91 -14.32
CA GLU A 23 -13.51 -11.89 -14.13
C GLU A 23 -13.08 -10.51 -14.66
N LEU A 24 -11.78 -10.33 -14.92
CA LEU A 24 -11.23 -9.09 -15.44
C LEU A 24 -11.07 -9.09 -16.95
N LYS A 25 -11.14 -10.25 -17.59
CA LYS A 25 -10.87 -10.38 -19.02
C LYS A 25 -11.98 -9.78 -19.87
N ASP A 26 -11.56 -9.05 -20.91
CA ASP A 26 -12.47 -8.57 -21.94
C ASP A 26 -12.71 -9.63 -23.02
N SER A 27 -13.42 -9.29 -24.08
CA SER A 27 -13.72 -10.21 -25.19
C SER A 27 -12.47 -10.73 -25.91
N ASN A 28 -11.35 -10.06 -25.77
CA ASN A 28 -10.06 -10.43 -26.36
C ASN A 28 -9.16 -11.21 -25.40
N GLY A 29 -9.64 -11.50 -24.19
CA GLY A 29 -8.87 -12.19 -23.16
C GLY A 29 -7.88 -11.29 -22.41
N VAL A 30 -7.96 -9.99 -22.57
CA VAL A 30 -7.09 -9.01 -21.91
C VAL A 30 -7.74 -8.57 -20.60
N GLU A 31 -6.96 -8.61 -19.51
CA GLU A 31 -7.42 -8.19 -18.19
C GLU A 31 -7.55 -6.67 -18.11
N GLN A 32 -8.72 -6.20 -17.65
CA GLN A 32 -9.02 -4.78 -17.47
C GLN A 32 -9.50 -4.53 -16.05
N GLU A 33 -8.94 -3.53 -15.38
CA GLU A 33 -9.36 -3.16 -14.01
C GLU A 33 -10.84 -2.83 -13.96
N VAL A 34 -11.36 -2.11 -14.96
CA VAL A 34 -12.76 -1.69 -15.00
C VAL A 34 -13.72 -2.87 -14.95
N ASN A 35 -13.36 -4.01 -15.52
CA ASN A 35 -14.20 -5.20 -15.50
C ASN A 35 -14.31 -5.78 -14.09
N GLY A 36 -13.23 -5.77 -13.33
CA GLY A 36 -13.25 -6.19 -11.93
C GLY A 36 -14.06 -5.23 -11.07
N ILE A 37 -13.95 -3.94 -11.31
CA ILE A 37 -14.73 -2.93 -10.59
C ILE A 37 -16.22 -3.12 -10.88
N ASP A 38 -16.61 -3.35 -12.13
CA ASP A 38 -18.02 -3.61 -12.49
C ASP A 38 -18.56 -4.85 -11.82
N PHE A 39 -17.76 -5.93 -11.80
CA PHE A 39 -18.15 -7.17 -11.15
C PHE A 39 -18.40 -6.95 -9.65
N LEU A 40 -17.50 -6.28 -8.95
CA LEU A 40 -17.62 -6.01 -7.52
C LEU A 40 -18.74 -5.03 -7.21
N THR A 41 -18.97 -4.06 -8.08
CA THR A 41 -20.07 -3.11 -7.92
C THR A 41 -21.42 -3.84 -7.95
N LYS A 42 -21.59 -4.77 -8.89
CA LYS A 42 -22.82 -5.58 -9.00
C LYS A 42 -22.96 -6.54 -7.83
N LEU A 43 -21.84 -7.13 -7.38
CA LEU A 43 -21.86 -8.12 -6.31
C LEU A 43 -22.15 -7.49 -4.95
N THR A 44 -21.54 -6.33 -4.65
CA THR A 44 -21.56 -5.73 -3.31
C THR A 44 -22.47 -4.50 -3.18
N GLY A 45 -22.83 -3.88 -4.30
CA GLY A 45 -23.55 -2.61 -4.29
C GLY A 45 -22.68 -1.40 -4.00
N TRP A 46 -21.36 -1.57 -3.89
CA TRP A 46 -20.39 -0.50 -3.65
C TRP A 46 -19.58 -0.27 -4.92
N ALA A 47 -19.43 1.00 -5.36
CA ALA A 47 -18.88 1.34 -6.67
C ALA A 47 -17.43 1.82 -6.65
N ILE A 48 -16.85 2.08 -5.47
CA ILE A 48 -15.51 2.68 -5.39
C ILE A 48 -14.49 1.60 -5.04
N TRP A 49 -13.82 1.10 -6.07
CA TRP A 49 -12.81 0.03 -5.95
C TRP A 49 -11.56 0.44 -6.73
N LYS A 50 -10.39 0.06 -6.21
CA LYS A 50 -9.11 0.23 -6.91
C LYS A 50 -8.33 -1.07 -6.84
N GLN A 51 -7.80 -1.50 -7.97
CA GLN A 51 -6.98 -2.71 -8.01
C GLN A 51 -5.68 -2.48 -7.26
N THR A 52 -5.25 -3.50 -6.54
CA THR A 52 -3.99 -3.50 -5.80
C THR A 52 -3.25 -4.80 -6.05
N SER A 53 -1.97 -4.88 -5.68
CA SER A 53 -1.17 -6.10 -5.85
C SER A 53 -0.25 -6.29 -4.65
N TYR A 54 -0.34 -7.44 -4.01
CA TYR A 54 0.54 -7.79 -2.90
C TYR A 54 2.00 -7.99 -3.34
N ASN A 55 2.27 -8.00 -4.65
CA ASN A 55 3.63 -8.03 -5.20
C ASN A 55 4.25 -6.65 -5.33
N THR A 56 3.52 -5.58 -5.03
CA THR A 56 4.00 -4.20 -5.16
C THR A 56 4.27 -3.59 -3.80
N SER A 57 5.48 -3.04 -3.62
CA SER A 57 5.86 -2.32 -2.40
C SER A 57 6.93 -1.28 -2.75
N GLY A 58 6.79 -0.06 -2.22
CA GLY A 58 7.74 1.02 -2.44
C GLY A 58 7.91 1.40 -3.90
N GLY A 59 6.89 1.20 -4.73
CA GLY A 59 6.94 1.49 -6.16
C GLY A 59 7.63 0.41 -6.99
N VAL A 60 7.86 -0.78 -6.42
CA VAL A 60 8.55 -1.89 -7.10
C VAL A 60 7.69 -3.14 -7.04
N HIS A 61 7.63 -3.89 -8.15
CA HIS A 61 6.97 -5.20 -8.22
C HIS A 61 8.00 -6.29 -7.91
N LYS A 62 7.69 -7.19 -6.97
CA LYS A 62 8.59 -8.28 -6.53
C LYS A 62 9.06 -9.18 -7.66
N LEU A 63 8.21 -9.42 -8.65
CA LEU A 63 8.46 -10.33 -9.76
C LEU A 63 8.94 -9.61 -11.02
N GLY A 64 9.24 -8.31 -10.92
CA GLY A 64 9.75 -7.52 -12.04
C GLY A 64 8.71 -7.00 -13.02
N ASP A 65 7.42 -7.24 -12.76
CA ASP A 65 6.33 -6.71 -13.57
C ASP A 65 6.07 -5.22 -13.24
N THR A 66 5.10 -4.62 -13.90
CA THR A 66 4.74 -3.23 -13.64
C THR A 66 4.15 -3.09 -12.23
N PRO A 67 4.72 -2.23 -11.37
CA PRO A 67 4.15 -2.00 -10.04
C PRO A 67 2.79 -1.32 -10.14
N LEU A 68 1.86 -1.74 -9.26
CA LEU A 68 0.51 -1.21 -9.24
C LEU A 68 0.31 -0.33 -8.00
N ARG A 69 0.11 0.97 -8.23
CA ARG A 69 -0.20 1.98 -7.20
C ARG A 69 0.75 1.98 -6.01
N LYS A 70 2.04 1.79 -6.27
CA LYS A 70 3.17 1.93 -5.34
C LYS A 70 3.22 0.88 -4.24
N ASN A 71 2.12 0.59 -3.57
CA ASN A 71 2.08 -0.34 -2.45
C ASN A 71 0.83 -1.18 -2.51
N HIS A 72 0.91 -2.41 -1.98
CA HIS A 72 -0.28 -3.22 -1.76
C HIS A 72 -1.17 -2.53 -0.72
N ALA A 73 -2.48 -2.46 -1.01
CA ALA A 73 -3.42 -1.84 -0.09
C ALA A 73 -3.59 -2.66 1.18
N GLY A 74 -3.65 -1.98 2.32
CA GLY A 74 -4.03 -2.57 3.60
C GLY A 74 -5.24 -1.85 4.15
N ILE A 75 -6.02 -2.54 4.99
CA ILE A 75 -7.16 -1.91 5.66
C ILE A 75 -6.65 -0.76 6.54
N GLY A 76 -7.25 0.42 6.40
CA GLY A 76 -6.80 1.63 7.08
C GLY A 76 -5.82 2.48 6.29
N TYR A 77 -5.30 1.97 5.17
CA TYR A 77 -4.48 2.78 4.25
C TYR A 77 -5.34 3.84 3.59
N THR A 78 -4.69 4.89 3.07
CA THR A 78 -5.36 5.94 2.31
C THR A 78 -5.01 5.80 0.84
N TYR A 79 -6.02 5.85 -0.03
CA TYR A 79 -5.77 5.96 -1.47
C TYR A 79 -5.61 7.43 -1.82
N ASP A 80 -4.46 7.79 -2.41
CA ASP A 80 -4.16 9.16 -2.85
C ASP A 80 -4.38 9.23 -4.36
N GLU A 81 -5.40 9.97 -4.79
CA GLU A 81 -5.75 10.08 -6.21
C GLU A 81 -4.69 10.83 -7.03
N ASP A 82 -4.07 11.84 -6.45
CA ASP A 82 -3.06 12.64 -7.15
C ASP A 82 -1.81 11.83 -7.45
N ARG A 83 -1.42 10.97 -6.53
CA ARG A 83 -0.27 10.09 -6.68
C ARG A 83 -0.62 8.75 -7.31
N ASP A 84 -1.92 8.43 -7.39
CA ASP A 84 -2.44 7.10 -7.76
C ASP A 84 -1.73 6.01 -6.96
N ALA A 85 -1.78 6.11 -5.65
CA ALA A 85 -1.01 5.26 -4.75
C ALA A 85 -1.74 4.97 -3.44
N PHE A 86 -1.49 3.78 -2.88
CA PHE A 86 -1.92 3.44 -1.54
C PHE A 86 -0.84 3.85 -0.55
N ILE A 87 -1.20 4.66 0.44
CA ILE A 87 -0.28 5.19 1.44
C ILE A 87 -0.60 4.55 2.79
N PRO A 88 0.38 3.89 3.44
CA PRO A 88 0.19 3.33 4.77
C PRO A 88 -0.19 4.39 5.80
N LYS A 89 -0.75 3.96 6.90
CA LYS A 89 -1.06 4.85 8.02
C LYS A 89 0.23 5.46 8.56
N LYS A 90 0.23 6.79 8.79
CA LYS A 90 1.41 7.49 9.32
C LYS A 90 1.76 6.96 10.71
N PRO A 91 2.97 6.41 10.92
CA PRO A 91 3.31 5.83 12.21
C PRO A 91 3.60 6.85 13.30
N TYR A 92 4.21 8.00 12.94
CA TYR A 92 4.56 9.07 13.88
C TYR A 92 4.43 10.42 13.20
N ASN A 93 4.10 11.45 13.96
CA ASN A 93 3.87 12.80 13.41
C ASN A 93 5.09 13.40 12.73
N SER A 94 6.30 13.05 13.18
CA SER A 94 7.54 13.59 12.62
C SER A 94 7.98 12.91 11.32
N TRP A 95 7.43 11.75 11.00
CA TRP A 95 7.82 11.00 9.81
C TRP A 95 7.35 11.70 8.54
N ILE A 96 8.13 11.52 7.47
CA ILE A 96 7.96 12.22 6.20
C ILE A 96 7.63 11.20 5.11
N LEU A 97 6.69 11.55 4.23
CA LEU A 97 6.32 10.69 3.11
C LEU A 97 7.38 10.76 2.01
N ASN A 98 7.87 9.60 1.60
CA ASN A 98 8.71 9.50 0.40
C ASN A 98 7.81 9.52 -0.83
N GLU A 99 7.92 10.55 -1.65
CA GLU A 99 7.04 10.76 -2.81
C GLU A 99 7.23 9.68 -3.89
N THR A 100 8.37 9.04 -3.93
CA THR A 100 8.67 8.00 -4.92
C THR A 100 8.09 6.65 -4.53
N THR A 101 8.22 6.25 -3.26
CA THR A 101 7.77 4.95 -2.76
C THR A 101 6.39 5.00 -2.13
N CYS A 102 5.91 6.20 -1.77
CA CYS A 102 4.69 6.42 -1.00
C CYS A 102 4.70 5.68 0.34
N LEU A 103 5.88 5.56 0.93
CA LEU A 103 6.08 5.00 2.27
C LEU A 103 6.60 6.09 3.21
N TRP A 104 6.30 5.94 4.48
CA TRP A 104 6.72 6.89 5.50
C TRP A 104 8.16 6.60 5.94
N GLU A 105 8.94 7.65 6.10
CA GLU A 105 10.33 7.56 6.53
C GLU A 105 10.57 8.44 7.75
N ALA A 106 11.39 7.94 8.68
CA ALA A 106 11.83 8.74 9.81
C ALA A 106 12.68 9.91 9.31
N PRO A 107 12.62 11.09 9.98
CA PRO A 107 13.43 12.25 9.59
C PRO A 107 14.92 12.02 9.83
N VAL A 108 15.27 11.00 10.62
CA VAL A 108 16.66 10.58 10.86
C VAL A 108 16.81 9.14 10.38
N ALA A 109 17.84 8.87 9.57
CA ALA A 109 18.08 7.53 9.04
C ALA A 109 18.32 6.52 10.17
N TYR A 110 17.83 5.28 9.98
CA TYR A 110 18.08 4.19 10.92
C TYR A 110 19.59 3.98 11.05
N PRO A 111 20.13 3.92 12.28
CA PRO A 111 21.57 3.77 12.48
C PRO A 111 22.11 2.48 11.85
N ASP A 112 23.29 2.58 11.27
CA ASP A 112 23.99 1.42 10.73
C ASP A 112 24.58 0.62 11.89
N SER A 113 24.19 -0.65 12.00
CA SER A 113 24.59 -1.51 13.11
C SER A 113 25.41 -2.69 12.60
N GLU A 114 26.71 -2.66 12.80
CA GLU A 114 27.60 -3.75 12.44
C GLU A 114 27.50 -4.93 13.41
N SER A 115 27.02 -4.69 14.62
CA SER A 115 26.95 -5.68 15.70
C SER A 115 25.59 -6.32 15.88
N GLY A 116 24.63 -6.06 14.99
CA GLY A 116 23.26 -6.54 15.11
C GLY A 116 22.45 -5.82 16.18
N GLU A 117 22.88 -4.64 16.57
CA GLU A 117 22.18 -3.78 17.52
C GLU A 117 20.84 -3.36 16.95
N LYS A 118 19.82 -3.24 17.79
CA LYS A 118 18.49 -2.79 17.41
C LYS A 118 18.20 -1.43 17.98
N TYR A 119 17.46 -0.64 17.22
CA TYR A 119 17.08 0.70 17.62
C TYR A 119 15.57 0.85 17.56
N GLU A 120 15.05 1.69 18.42
CA GLU A 120 13.64 2.00 18.50
C GLU A 120 13.44 3.51 18.33
N TRP A 121 12.40 3.89 17.57
CA TRP A 121 12.13 5.30 17.35
C TRP A 121 11.60 5.97 18.61
N ASN A 122 12.20 7.12 18.95
CA ASN A 122 11.73 7.97 20.05
C ASN A 122 11.17 9.27 19.48
N GLU A 123 9.85 9.40 19.49
CA GLU A 123 9.18 10.57 18.90
C GLU A 123 9.44 11.84 19.69
N GLU A 124 9.65 11.76 21.00
CA GLU A 124 9.91 12.94 21.84
C GLU A 124 11.24 13.60 21.49
N THR A 125 12.27 12.80 21.22
CA THR A 125 13.61 13.30 20.86
C THR A 125 13.84 13.32 19.36
N THR A 126 12.91 12.78 18.57
CA THR A 126 13.02 12.59 17.12
C THR A 126 14.33 11.92 16.73
N SER A 127 14.64 10.82 17.42
CA SER A 127 15.90 10.09 17.22
C SER A 127 15.70 8.60 17.50
N TRP A 128 16.70 7.81 17.15
CA TRP A 128 16.72 6.36 17.38
C TRP A 128 17.42 6.06 18.70
N ASP A 129 16.75 5.31 19.57
CA ASP A 129 17.32 4.86 20.86
C ASP A 129 17.77 3.43 20.72
N LEU A 130 18.95 3.12 21.26
CA LEU A 130 19.47 1.76 21.29
C LEU A 130 18.62 0.90 22.21
N VAL A 131 18.16 -0.24 21.69
CA VAL A 131 17.43 -1.25 22.45
C VAL A 131 18.45 -2.24 23.04
N ASP A 132 18.38 -2.45 24.35
CA ASP A 132 19.25 -3.39 25.01
C ASP A 132 18.96 -4.83 24.56
N ASN A 133 19.99 -5.53 24.08
CA ASN A 133 19.89 -6.90 23.59
C ASN A 133 20.24 -7.96 24.63
N SER A 134 20.31 -7.58 25.88
CA SER A 134 20.64 -8.52 26.94
C SER A 134 19.58 -9.58 27.18
#